data_f9805da740e341c70f88e83b5d466d78
#
_entry.id   f9805da740e341c70f88e83b5d466d78
#
_cell.length_a   1.000
_cell.length_b   1.000
_cell.length_c   1.000
_cell.angle_alpha   90.00
_cell.angle_beta   90.00
_cell.angle_gamma   90.00
#
_symmetry.space_group_name_H-M   'P 1'
#
loop_
_entity.id
_entity.type
_entity.pdbx_description
1 polymer ?
#
loop_
_entity_poly.entity_id
_entity_poly.type
_entity_poly.pdbx_seq_one_letter_code
_entity_poly.pdbx_strand_id
1 'polypeptide(L)'
;MVYFNNKIMKKLTLYIIVILGLFVAGSCHSKPAQEGDFKVSDVHNPQTANGLSKKDAEKMPVITFENTTYDFGNVIQGEKLTYSFKFKNTGKSNLIIYSSEATCGCTTSTPPKAPIRPGESGEITVTFDSKSQKGKVTKRILVAANTYPTENILTITANVSVPK
;
A
#
# COMPACT_ATOMS: atom_id res chain seq x y z
N MET A 1 -68.32 22.20 36.00
CA MET A 1 -68.75 20.80 36.22
C MET A 1 -68.97 20.17 34.84
N VAL A 2 -67.98 19.52 34.27
CA VAL A 2 -68.05 18.96 32.91
C VAL A 2 -68.40 17.48 33.05
N TYR A 3 -69.61 17.10 32.71
CA TYR A 3 -70.06 15.74 32.64
C TYR A 3 -69.39 15.08 31.41
N PHE A 4 -68.28 14.40 31.61
CA PHE A 4 -67.66 13.61 30.58
C PHE A 4 -68.48 12.32 30.34
N ASN A 5 -69.01 12.21 29.14
CA ASN A 5 -69.92 11.16 28.72
C ASN A 5 -69.23 9.79 28.74
N ASN A 6 -69.59 8.93 29.68
CA ASN A 6 -69.07 7.61 29.96
C ASN A 6 -69.09 6.64 28.74
N LYS A 7 -69.90 6.93 27.73
CA LYS A 7 -69.95 6.18 26.46
C LYS A 7 -68.75 6.48 25.55
N ILE A 8 -68.24 7.70 25.61
CA ILE A 8 -67.07 8.11 24.77
C ILE A 8 -65.77 7.52 25.37
N MET A 9 -65.65 7.53 26.68
CA MET A 9 -64.51 6.95 27.39
C MET A 9 -64.41 5.43 27.15
N LYS A 10 -65.53 4.69 27.21
CA LYS A 10 -65.51 3.26 26.92
C LYS A 10 -65.08 2.91 25.46
N LYS A 11 -65.49 3.73 24.50
CA LYS A 11 -65.04 3.56 23.10
C LYS A 11 -63.57 3.90 22.91
N LEU A 12 -63.10 4.95 23.60
CA LEU A 12 -61.71 5.37 23.54
C LEU A 12 -60.76 4.34 24.16
N THR A 13 -61.17 3.75 25.31
CA THR A 13 -60.41 2.66 25.96
C THR A 13 -60.35 1.39 25.12
N LEU A 14 -61.46 1.07 24.43
CA LEU A 14 -61.47 -0.06 23.51
C LEU A 14 -60.55 0.13 22.30
N TYR A 15 -60.48 1.36 21.75
CA TYR A 15 -59.59 1.71 20.65
C TYR A 15 -58.11 1.64 21.06
N ILE A 16 -57.78 2.07 22.28
CA ILE A 16 -56.42 2.05 22.81
C ILE A 16 -55.98 0.57 23.02
N ILE A 17 -56.88 -0.29 23.51
CA ILE A 17 -56.55 -1.71 23.70
C ILE A 17 -56.35 -2.41 22.36
N VAL A 18 -57.11 -2.07 21.31
CA VAL A 18 -56.95 -2.63 19.97
C VAL A 18 -55.66 -2.17 19.30
N ILE A 19 -55.27 -0.91 19.50
CA ILE A 19 -54.00 -0.36 18.97
C ILE A 19 -52.80 -0.94 19.72
N LEU A 20 -52.89 -1.16 21.04
CA LEU A 20 -51.84 -1.80 21.84
C LEU A 20 -51.67 -3.29 21.50
N GLY A 21 -52.74 -3.96 21.11
CA GLY A 21 -52.73 -5.38 20.73
C GLY A 21 -52.10 -5.66 19.34
N LEU A 22 -52.07 -4.67 18.47
CA LEU A 22 -51.46 -4.80 17.12
C LEU A 22 -49.94 -4.57 17.10
N PHE A 23 -49.35 -4.11 18.22
CA PHE A 23 -47.90 -3.80 18.30
C PHE A 23 -47.04 -4.98 18.84
N VAL A 24 -47.62 -6.10 19.20
CA VAL A 24 -46.89 -7.24 19.79
C VAL A 24 -46.57 -8.35 18.79
N ALA A 25 -46.80 -8.15 17.48
CA ALA A 25 -46.49 -9.14 16.46
C ALA A 25 -45.35 -8.72 15.52
N GLY A 26 -44.53 -7.75 15.96
CA GLY A 26 -43.23 -7.43 15.33
C GLY A 26 -42.12 -8.30 15.95
N SER A 27 -42.22 -9.63 15.78
CA SER A 27 -41.11 -10.53 16.03
C SER A 27 -39.93 -10.11 15.15
N CYS A 28 -38.95 -9.46 15.75
CA CYS A 28 -37.61 -9.38 15.17
C CYS A 28 -37.11 -10.80 14.96
N HIS A 29 -37.34 -11.31 13.78
CA HIS A 29 -36.64 -12.46 13.25
C HIS A 29 -35.23 -11.97 12.94
N SER A 30 -34.39 -11.85 13.96
CA SER A 30 -32.94 -11.88 13.79
C SER A 30 -32.66 -13.25 13.16
N LYS A 31 -32.45 -13.24 11.84
CA LYS A 31 -31.80 -14.36 11.17
C LYS A 31 -30.54 -14.66 11.98
N PRO A 32 -30.32 -15.88 12.45
CA PRO A 32 -29.04 -16.28 12.95
C PRO A 32 -28.05 -15.92 11.80
N ALA A 33 -27.01 -15.20 12.13
CA ALA A 33 -25.87 -15.09 11.23
C ALA A 33 -25.56 -16.53 10.83
N GLN A 34 -25.76 -16.86 9.56
CA GLN A 34 -25.17 -18.07 9.03
C GLN A 34 -23.68 -17.89 9.30
N GLU A 35 -23.19 -18.65 10.27
CA GLU A 35 -21.79 -19.07 10.26
C GLU A 35 -21.61 -19.73 8.89
N GLY A 36 -21.36 -18.91 7.87
CA GLY A 36 -20.84 -19.39 6.62
C GLY A 36 -19.55 -20.07 7.03
N ASP A 37 -19.50 -21.36 6.80
CA ASP A 37 -18.28 -22.15 6.83
C ASP A 37 -17.30 -21.48 5.84
N PHE A 38 -16.55 -20.50 6.37
CA PHE A 38 -15.58 -19.71 5.62
C PHE A 38 -14.39 -20.65 5.43
N LYS A 39 -14.45 -21.46 4.39
CA LYS A 39 -13.30 -22.27 3.99
C LYS A 39 -12.18 -21.31 3.67
N VAL A 40 -11.06 -21.47 4.35
CA VAL A 40 -9.81 -20.72 4.10
C VAL A 40 -9.41 -20.81 2.62
N SER A 41 -9.92 -21.77 1.87
CA SER A 41 -9.78 -21.90 0.41
C SER A 41 -10.51 -20.83 -0.40
N ASP A 42 -11.50 -20.11 0.17
CA ASP A 42 -12.27 -19.10 -0.56
C ASP A 42 -11.69 -17.70 -0.46
N VAL A 43 -10.69 -17.52 0.43
CA VAL A 43 -9.86 -16.30 0.45
C VAL A 43 -8.77 -16.46 -0.59
N HIS A 44 -9.12 -16.23 -1.83
CA HIS A 44 -8.14 -16.11 -2.90
C HIS A 44 -7.47 -14.73 -2.79
N ASN A 45 -6.57 -14.60 -1.81
CA ASN A 45 -5.63 -13.49 -1.80
C ASN A 45 -4.44 -13.92 -2.66
N PRO A 46 -4.29 -13.42 -3.89
CA PRO A 46 -3.20 -13.82 -4.78
C PRO A 46 -1.82 -13.44 -4.24
N GLN A 47 -1.76 -12.75 -3.10
CA GLN A 47 -0.51 -12.28 -2.48
C GLN A 47 -0.08 -13.05 -1.24
N THR A 48 -0.88 -14.01 -0.72
CA THR A 48 -0.53 -14.70 0.52
C THR A 48 -0.62 -16.22 0.38
N ALA A 49 0.37 -16.90 0.91
CA ALA A 49 0.51 -18.32 1.25
C ALA A 49 0.78 -19.33 0.12
N ASN A 50 0.29 -19.17 -1.11
CA ASN A 50 0.56 -20.14 -2.18
C ASN A 50 1.43 -19.63 -3.34
N GLY A 51 1.98 -18.40 -3.20
CA GLY A 51 2.69 -17.75 -4.29
C GLY A 51 1.76 -17.38 -5.46
N LEU A 52 2.17 -16.41 -6.25
CA LEU A 52 1.50 -16.11 -7.53
C LEU A 52 1.50 -17.36 -8.40
N SER A 53 0.34 -17.66 -9.01
CA SER A 53 0.35 -18.72 -10.02
C SER A 53 1.36 -18.34 -11.12
N LYS A 54 2.06 -19.33 -11.69
CA LYS A 54 3.04 -19.08 -12.76
C LYS A 54 2.43 -18.25 -13.91
N LYS A 55 1.16 -18.47 -14.18
CA LYS A 55 0.38 -17.78 -15.21
C LYS A 55 0.11 -16.31 -14.90
N ASP A 56 -0.04 -15.95 -13.62
CA ASP A 56 -0.26 -14.58 -13.18
C ASP A 56 1.07 -13.83 -13.06
N ALA A 57 2.13 -14.50 -12.60
CA ALA A 57 3.48 -13.96 -12.58
C ALA A 57 3.98 -13.58 -13.99
N GLU A 58 3.65 -14.37 -15.01
CA GLU A 58 4.02 -14.09 -16.41
C GLU A 58 3.35 -12.83 -16.99
N LYS A 59 2.27 -12.35 -16.37
CA LYS A 59 1.55 -11.14 -16.78
C LYS A 59 1.99 -9.89 -16.04
N MET A 60 2.77 -10.03 -14.97
CA MET A 60 3.18 -8.92 -14.13
C MET A 60 4.23 -8.03 -14.81
N PRO A 61 4.36 -6.77 -14.35
CA PRO A 61 5.50 -5.95 -14.70
C PRO A 61 6.77 -6.51 -14.04
N VAL A 62 7.89 -6.34 -14.70
CA VAL A 62 9.21 -6.74 -14.19
C VAL A 62 10.14 -5.55 -14.35
N ILE A 63 10.71 -5.10 -13.22
CA ILE A 63 11.74 -4.07 -13.24
C ILE A 63 13.11 -4.71 -13.36
N THR A 64 13.85 -4.36 -14.40
CA THR A 64 15.21 -4.85 -14.63
C THR A 64 16.16 -3.66 -14.63
N PHE A 65 16.96 -3.55 -13.59
CA PHE A 65 17.98 -2.49 -13.47
C PHE A 65 19.22 -2.86 -14.28
N GLU A 66 19.85 -1.86 -14.90
CA GLU A 66 21.19 -2.03 -15.52
C GLU A 66 22.24 -2.30 -14.44
N ASN A 67 22.17 -1.57 -13.34
CA ASN A 67 23.00 -1.74 -12.14
C ASN A 67 22.14 -1.52 -10.91
N THR A 68 22.30 -2.34 -9.89
CA THR A 68 21.62 -2.18 -8.59
C THR A 68 22.55 -1.58 -7.53
N THR A 69 23.84 -1.40 -7.86
CA THR A 69 24.84 -0.83 -6.97
C THR A 69 25.68 0.19 -7.72
N TYR A 70 25.98 1.29 -7.05
CA TYR A 70 26.87 2.32 -7.57
C TYR A 70 27.85 2.78 -6.49
N ASP A 71 29.15 2.90 -6.86
CA ASP A 71 30.20 3.39 -5.97
C ASP A 71 30.65 4.78 -6.42
N PHE A 72 30.46 5.77 -5.55
CA PHE A 72 30.96 7.13 -5.77
C PHE A 72 32.49 7.25 -5.57
N GLY A 73 33.14 6.20 -5.04
CA GLY A 73 34.55 6.22 -4.77
C GLY A 73 34.94 7.16 -3.61
N ASN A 74 36.04 7.88 -3.76
CA ASN A 74 36.52 8.85 -2.75
C ASN A 74 35.80 10.17 -2.89
N VAL A 75 35.19 10.63 -1.80
CA VAL A 75 34.34 11.81 -1.73
C VAL A 75 34.84 12.70 -0.60
N ILE A 76 34.86 14.03 -0.82
CA ILE A 76 35.15 14.99 0.23
C ILE A 76 33.87 15.27 1.04
N GLN A 77 33.98 15.31 2.38
CA GLN A 77 32.83 15.61 3.24
C GLN A 77 32.22 16.99 2.87
N GLY A 78 30.92 17.03 2.70
CA GLY A 78 30.15 18.21 2.28
C GLY A 78 29.72 18.18 0.81
N GLU A 79 30.25 17.26 0.01
CA GLU A 79 29.82 17.11 -1.39
C GLU A 79 28.43 16.47 -1.48
N LYS A 80 27.65 16.94 -2.46
CA LYS A 80 26.39 16.33 -2.89
C LYS A 80 26.59 15.64 -4.23
N LEU A 81 26.33 14.36 -4.26
CA LEU A 81 26.57 13.50 -5.41
C LEU A 81 25.25 12.89 -5.89
N THR A 82 25.10 12.81 -7.19
CA THR A 82 23.86 12.28 -7.79
C THR A 82 24.20 11.17 -8.78
N TYR A 83 23.39 10.11 -8.75
CA TYR A 83 23.45 9.02 -9.72
C TYR A 83 22.04 8.59 -10.10
N SER A 84 21.83 8.29 -11.39
CA SER A 84 20.56 7.77 -11.92
C SER A 84 20.67 6.28 -12.20
N PHE A 85 19.95 5.48 -11.44
CA PHE A 85 19.79 4.06 -11.68
C PHE A 85 18.81 3.83 -12.83
N LYS A 86 19.34 3.44 -13.97
CA LYS A 86 18.53 3.13 -15.15
C LYS A 86 17.93 1.74 -15.03
N PHE A 87 16.68 1.63 -15.48
CA PHE A 87 15.96 0.37 -15.52
C PHE A 87 15.05 0.28 -16.76
N LYS A 88 14.59 -0.93 -17.04
CA LYS A 88 13.63 -1.24 -18.09
C LYS A 88 12.49 -2.07 -17.53
N ASN A 89 11.25 -1.81 -17.95
CA ASN A 89 10.14 -2.71 -17.72
C ASN A 89 10.22 -3.87 -18.73
N THR A 90 10.72 -5.00 -18.29
CA THR A 90 10.83 -6.21 -19.10
C THR A 90 9.61 -7.15 -18.99
N GLY A 91 8.62 -6.74 -18.16
CA GLY A 91 7.37 -7.48 -17.97
C GLY A 91 6.34 -7.19 -19.06
N LYS A 92 5.11 -7.68 -18.84
CA LYS A 92 4.02 -7.60 -19.80
C LYS A 92 2.93 -6.59 -19.44
N SER A 93 2.97 -5.99 -18.27
CA SER A 93 2.05 -4.95 -17.81
C SER A 93 2.78 -3.67 -17.41
N ASN A 94 2.02 -2.59 -17.23
CA ASN A 94 2.57 -1.31 -16.82
C ASN A 94 3.22 -1.41 -15.44
N LEU A 95 4.46 -0.96 -15.34
CA LEU A 95 5.22 -0.86 -14.10
C LEU A 95 4.87 0.46 -13.41
N ILE A 96 4.47 0.38 -12.16
CA ILE A 96 4.17 1.52 -11.29
C ILE A 96 5.10 1.46 -10.09
N ILE A 97 5.89 2.50 -9.89
CA ILE A 97 6.74 2.65 -8.71
C ILE A 97 5.95 3.45 -7.67
N TYR A 98 5.66 2.85 -6.52
CA TYR A 98 4.86 3.47 -5.45
C TYR A 98 5.70 4.42 -4.61
N SER A 99 6.90 3.98 -4.24
CA SER A 99 7.86 4.77 -3.46
C SER A 99 9.30 4.38 -3.78
N SER A 100 10.20 5.27 -3.40
CA SER A 100 11.64 5.05 -3.42
C SER A 100 12.22 5.76 -2.20
N GLU A 101 12.60 5.00 -1.18
CA GLU A 101 12.99 5.53 0.12
C GLU A 101 14.39 5.09 0.51
N ALA A 102 15.20 6.05 0.94
CA ALA A 102 16.52 5.77 1.45
C ALA A 102 16.50 5.49 2.97
N THR A 103 17.39 4.64 3.43
CA THR A 103 17.48 4.25 4.85
C THR A 103 17.98 5.36 5.78
N CYS A 104 18.36 6.53 5.25
CA CYS A 104 18.79 7.69 6.04
C CYS A 104 18.38 9.00 5.37
N GLY A 105 18.21 10.06 6.16
CA GLY A 105 17.91 11.41 5.66
C GLY A 105 19.06 12.08 4.88
N CYS A 106 20.23 11.43 4.80
CA CYS A 106 21.38 11.90 4.00
C CYS A 106 21.31 11.49 2.52
N THR A 107 20.28 10.73 2.15
CA THR A 107 20.06 10.27 0.78
C THR A 107 18.61 10.49 0.41
N THR A 108 18.37 11.08 -0.74
CA THR A 108 17.04 11.26 -1.32
C THR A 108 16.96 10.51 -2.64
N SER A 109 15.77 10.06 -2.98
CA SER A 109 15.53 9.41 -4.27
C SER A 109 14.26 9.93 -4.93
N THR A 110 14.27 9.97 -6.24
CA THR A 110 13.18 10.50 -7.05
C THR A 110 12.83 9.47 -8.12
N PRO A 111 11.73 8.72 -7.95
CA PRO A 111 11.24 7.79 -8.95
C PRO A 111 10.40 8.50 -10.03
N PRO A 112 10.22 7.89 -11.21
CA PRO A 112 9.26 8.34 -12.20
C PRO A 112 7.83 8.33 -11.63
N LYS A 113 7.04 9.35 -11.95
CA LYS A 113 5.63 9.46 -11.51
C LYS A 113 4.65 8.77 -12.45
N ALA A 114 5.00 8.68 -13.73
CA ALA A 114 4.16 8.04 -14.74
C ALA A 114 4.38 6.53 -14.77
N PRO A 115 3.35 5.73 -15.07
CA PRO A 115 3.52 4.30 -15.33
C PRO A 115 4.43 4.06 -16.53
N ILE A 116 5.34 3.08 -16.41
CA ILE A 116 6.29 2.69 -17.45
C ILE A 116 5.73 1.47 -18.20
N ARG A 117 5.50 1.61 -19.49
CA ARG A 117 4.93 0.55 -20.32
C ARG A 117 5.90 -0.61 -20.51
N PRO A 118 5.40 -1.80 -20.88
CA PRO A 118 6.24 -2.91 -21.31
C PRO A 118 7.26 -2.49 -22.38
N GLY A 119 8.53 -2.78 -22.13
CA GLY A 119 9.64 -2.43 -23.02
C GLY A 119 10.19 -1.01 -22.86
N GLU A 120 9.51 -0.12 -22.15
CA GLU A 120 10.01 1.23 -21.86
C GLU A 120 11.06 1.23 -20.75
N SER A 121 11.95 2.22 -20.80
CA SER A 121 12.99 2.47 -19.79
C SER A 121 12.63 3.67 -18.94
N GLY A 122 13.15 3.67 -17.71
CA GLY A 122 13.08 4.78 -16.76
C GLY A 122 14.35 4.89 -15.94
N GLU A 123 14.38 5.85 -15.05
CA GLU A 123 15.48 6.02 -14.11
C GLU A 123 14.98 6.45 -12.72
N ILE A 124 15.72 6.06 -11.70
CA ILE A 124 15.57 6.53 -10.33
C ILE A 124 16.79 7.33 -9.96
N THR A 125 16.61 8.63 -9.79
CA THR A 125 17.69 9.55 -9.42
C THR A 125 17.90 9.52 -7.92
N VAL A 126 19.10 9.22 -7.49
CA VAL A 126 19.53 9.17 -6.08
C VAL A 126 20.55 10.26 -5.83
N THR A 127 20.32 11.10 -4.81
CA THR A 127 21.25 12.15 -4.37
C THR A 127 21.73 11.83 -2.96
N PHE A 128 23.04 11.77 -2.80
CA PHE A 128 23.74 11.54 -1.53
C PHE A 128 24.40 12.82 -1.05
N ASP A 129 24.10 13.25 0.18
CA ASP A 129 24.72 14.37 0.87
C ASP A 129 25.75 13.84 1.88
N SER A 130 27.03 14.09 1.63
CA SER A 130 28.10 13.58 2.47
C SER A 130 28.40 14.45 3.70
N LYS A 131 27.69 15.57 3.91
CA LYS A 131 27.98 16.58 4.94
C LYS A 131 28.13 16.01 6.36
N SER A 132 27.34 15.03 6.74
CA SER A 132 27.39 14.39 8.05
C SER A 132 28.00 12.99 8.04
N GLN A 133 28.70 12.61 6.98
CA GLN A 133 29.24 11.28 6.77
C GLN A 133 30.75 11.30 6.84
N LYS A 134 31.39 10.16 7.23
CA LYS A 134 32.84 9.96 7.20
C LYS A 134 33.20 8.50 7.01
N GLY A 135 34.35 8.22 6.38
CA GLY A 135 34.84 6.88 6.13
C GLY A 135 33.97 6.13 5.11
N LYS A 136 34.05 4.81 5.10
CA LYS A 136 33.26 3.98 4.20
C LYS A 136 31.78 4.00 4.61
N VAL A 137 30.92 4.38 3.67
CA VAL A 137 29.47 4.43 3.84
C VAL A 137 28.79 3.57 2.81
N THR A 138 27.68 2.93 3.21
CA THR A 138 26.79 2.19 2.34
C THR A 138 25.35 2.63 2.65
N LYS A 139 24.62 3.02 1.64
CA LYS A 139 23.20 3.44 1.77
C LYS A 139 22.35 2.58 0.87
N ARG A 140 21.22 2.13 1.41
CA ARG A 140 20.23 1.36 0.68
C ARG A 140 19.03 2.22 0.36
N ILE A 141 18.50 2.03 -0.82
CA ILE A 141 17.27 2.66 -1.29
C ILE A 141 16.29 1.54 -1.58
N LEU A 142 15.16 1.55 -0.88
CA LEU A 142 14.08 0.60 -1.06
C LEU A 142 13.12 1.15 -2.11
N VAL A 143 12.97 0.43 -3.21
CA VAL A 143 12.07 0.77 -4.30
C VAL A 143 10.88 -0.17 -4.26
N ALA A 144 9.70 0.36 -3.91
CA ALA A 144 8.46 -0.39 -3.89
C ALA A 144 7.70 -0.20 -5.22
N ALA A 145 7.32 -1.30 -5.85
CA ALA A 145 6.63 -1.30 -7.14
C ALA A 145 5.58 -2.42 -7.21
N ASN A 146 4.73 -2.39 -8.25
CA ASN A 146 3.75 -3.45 -8.52
C ASN A 146 4.38 -4.71 -9.15
N THR A 147 5.62 -5.02 -8.81
CA THR A 147 6.37 -6.21 -9.24
C THR A 147 6.26 -7.34 -8.21
N TYR A 148 6.80 -8.49 -8.56
CA TYR A 148 7.01 -9.59 -7.62
C TYR A 148 8.49 -10.05 -7.67
N PRO A 149 9.24 -9.89 -6.56
CA PRO A 149 8.84 -9.24 -5.30
C PRO A 149 8.49 -7.76 -5.47
N THR A 150 7.69 -7.21 -4.55
CA THR A 150 7.27 -5.79 -4.57
C THR A 150 8.41 -4.84 -4.22
N GLU A 151 9.42 -5.34 -3.51
CA GLU A 151 10.55 -4.55 -3.02
C GLU A 151 11.80 -4.87 -3.83
N ASN A 152 12.46 -3.81 -4.30
CA ASN A 152 13.73 -3.85 -4.99
C ASN A 152 14.74 -2.97 -4.25
N ILE A 153 15.97 -3.41 -4.09
CA ILE A 153 16.99 -2.69 -3.32
C ILE A 153 18.06 -2.16 -4.26
N LEU A 154 18.27 -0.84 -4.20
CA LEU A 154 19.43 -0.18 -4.79
C LEU A 154 20.43 0.18 -3.69
N THR A 155 21.69 0.19 -4.03
CA THR A 155 22.78 0.45 -3.06
C THR A 155 23.74 1.48 -3.62
N ILE A 156 24.12 2.47 -2.82
CA ILE A 156 25.24 3.34 -3.12
C ILE A 156 26.33 3.17 -2.06
N THR A 157 27.57 3.29 -2.48
CA THR A 157 28.75 3.29 -1.61
C THR A 157 29.61 4.52 -1.85
N ALA A 158 30.33 4.95 -0.84
CA ALA A 158 31.32 6.01 -0.92
C ALA A 158 32.37 5.88 0.19
N ASN A 159 33.53 6.46 0.00
CA ASN A 159 34.55 6.61 1.02
C ASN A 159 34.77 8.11 1.29
N VAL A 160 34.16 8.62 2.37
CA VAL A 160 34.11 10.06 2.68
C VAL A 160 35.32 10.47 3.51
N SER A 161 36.14 11.36 2.97
CA SER A 161 37.28 11.96 3.65
C SER A 161 36.91 13.31 4.24
N VAL A 162 37.38 13.58 5.46
CA VAL A 162 37.21 14.89 6.13
C VAL A 162 38.32 15.81 5.65
N PRO A 163 38.01 17.04 5.20
CA PRO A 163 39.05 18.02 4.91
C PRO A 163 39.92 18.31 6.12
N LYS A 164 41.21 18.44 5.92
CA LYS A 164 42.16 18.85 6.98
C LYS A 164 41.99 20.32 7.28
#